data_8f090ac341aeebedef2369793aad5e37
#
_entry.id   8f090ac341aeebedef2369793aad5e37
#
_cell.length_a   1.000
_cell.length_b   1.000
_cell.length_c   1.000
_cell.angle_alpha   90.00
_cell.angle_beta   90.00
_cell.angle_gamma   90.00
#
_symmetry.space_group_name_H-M   'P 1'
#
loop_
_entity.id
_entity.type
_entity.pdbx_description
1 polymer ?
#
loop_
_entity_poly.entity_id
_entity_poly.type
_entity_poly.pdbx_seq_one_letter_code
_entity_poly.pdbx_strand_id
1 'polypeptide(L)'
;EKHYALRVQGESMIDEGILDGDIVVIKKQQTAEDGETVVALLNNYEVTLKKIYREKNGFRLQPANPEFKPIFTRELTIQGKVVSIIRSFDELKDKISKREFTDETIKYLEKADIGHRKSLGQYFTPRSVRNLLISKLPRNMERPKILDPGCGTGEFLITAKQYFKNPELHGWDIDQNLIGVSKKNIPEAKLKNIDALENENYGQYDFVIGNPPYFEFTPTATMRKKFKEIIGGRVNIFSLFVYQGIKWLKEGGHLAYVIPPSMNNGAYFSALREFIIRNANIEYLRVLNDPKIFSDALQSTMLLVLKKGKNKGDYIFKKDNILIFSENHHHLTNAFKKKKTLFDLGYSVKTGRLIWNQNKNLLTNNLKEGVPLIWAHNITDDGLKVPTLKVGKPQYVKTNDYDTGPCIVVNRITGSVKSTKLKAGIIPAGMKFIAENHVNVIFPPNRRDSLFDGRSWVPQLSIEKLAAQLTSNEKVEVLRNITGNTQISKT
;
A
#
# COMPACT_ATOMS: atom_id res chain seq x y z
N GLU A 1 5.85 -2.50 42.83
CA GLU A 1 5.60 -1.21 42.16
C GLU A 1 4.09 -0.92 42.21
N LYS A 2 3.71 0.27 42.70
CA LYS A 2 2.30 0.64 42.80
C LYS A 2 1.83 1.24 41.48
N HIS A 3 0.83 0.61 40.85
CA HIS A 3 0.13 1.14 39.68
C HIS A 3 -1.29 1.54 40.07
N TYR A 4 -1.86 2.50 39.35
CA TYR A 4 -3.26 2.87 39.45
C TYR A 4 -3.78 3.21 38.04
N ALA A 5 -5.08 3.30 37.89
CA ALA A 5 -5.71 3.62 36.60
C ALA A 5 -6.53 4.89 36.73
N LEU A 6 -6.53 5.70 35.65
CA LEU A 6 -7.37 6.89 35.52
C LEU A 6 -8.13 6.84 34.22
N ARG A 7 -9.37 7.35 34.21
CA ARG A 7 -10.11 7.58 32.97
C ARG A 7 -9.73 8.94 32.40
N VAL A 8 -9.35 8.95 31.13
CA VAL A 8 -9.00 10.18 30.41
C VAL A 8 -10.25 10.97 30.08
N GLN A 9 -10.17 12.30 30.27
CA GLN A 9 -11.16 13.25 29.81
C GLN A 9 -10.50 14.27 28.88
N GLY A 10 -11.10 14.47 27.69
CA GLY A 10 -10.63 15.40 26.67
C GLY A 10 -9.61 14.82 25.70
N GLU A 11 -9.24 15.61 24.70
CA GLU A 11 -8.57 15.20 23.47
C GLU A 11 -7.13 15.68 23.35
N SER A 12 -6.57 16.22 24.41
CA SER A 12 -5.26 16.88 24.36
C SER A 12 -4.07 15.96 24.08
N MET A 13 -4.25 14.62 24.06
CA MET A 13 -3.22 13.61 23.87
C MET A 13 -3.51 12.64 22.69
N ILE A 14 -4.34 13.07 21.75
CA ILE A 14 -4.83 12.23 20.66
C ILE A 14 -3.70 11.74 19.73
N ASP A 15 -2.69 12.56 19.48
CA ASP A 15 -1.56 12.20 18.59
C ASP A 15 -0.60 11.18 19.24
N GLU A 16 -0.69 10.98 20.57
CA GLU A 16 -0.06 9.88 21.31
C GLU A 16 -0.95 8.63 21.35
N GLY A 17 -2.10 8.66 20.67
CA GLY A 17 -3.05 7.54 20.65
C GLY A 17 -3.87 7.41 21.92
N ILE A 18 -3.89 8.41 22.81
CA ILE A 18 -4.70 8.46 24.04
C ILE A 18 -5.97 9.27 23.75
N LEU A 19 -7.12 8.60 23.79
CA LEU A 19 -8.42 9.18 23.45
C LEU A 19 -9.24 9.48 24.70
N ASP A 20 -10.21 10.37 24.54
CA ASP A 20 -11.21 10.62 25.57
C ASP A 20 -11.95 9.32 25.97
N GLY A 21 -12.08 9.07 27.28
CA GLY A 21 -12.69 7.85 27.83
C GLY A 21 -11.74 6.67 27.99
N ASP A 22 -10.50 6.72 27.48
CA ASP A 22 -9.51 5.67 27.75
C ASP A 22 -9.22 5.51 29.22
N ILE A 23 -8.84 4.31 29.63
CA ILE A 23 -8.28 4.05 30.95
C ILE A 23 -6.76 3.94 30.78
N VAL A 24 -6.01 4.90 31.32
CA VAL A 24 -4.55 4.86 31.35
C VAL A 24 -4.06 4.21 32.63
N VAL A 25 -3.14 3.26 32.50
CA VAL A 25 -2.44 2.65 33.63
C VAL A 25 -1.20 3.47 33.91
N ILE A 26 -1.05 3.89 35.16
CA ILE A 26 -0.02 4.82 35.61
C ILE A 26 0.87 4.13 36.62
N LYS A 27 2.17 4.12 36.35
CA LYS A 27 3.20 3.75 37.33
C LYS A 27 3.42 4.94 38.25
N LYS A 28 3.16 4.76 39.57
CA LYS A 28 3.33 5.83 40.56
C LYS A 28 4.82 6.17 40.71
N GLN A 29 5.20 7.36 40.36
CA GLN A 29 6.56 7.91 40.52
C GLN A 29 6.51 9.44 40.54
N GLN A 30 7.51 10.08 41.17
CA GLN A 30 7.60 11.53 41.32
C GLN A 30 8.52 12.20 40.33
N THR A 31 9.19 11.42 39.46
CA THR A 31 10.12 11.89 38.44
C THR A 31 9.75 11.33 37.07
N ALA A 32 10.08 12.07 36.02
CA ALA A 32 9.90 11.63 34.63
C ALA A 32 11.00 12.24 33.77
N GLU A 33 11.29 11.63 32.62
CA GLU A 33 12.19 12.15 31.61
C GLU A 33 11.46 13.05 30.63
N ASP A 34 12.20 13.91 29.91
CA ASP A 34 11.63 14.79 28.90
C ASP A 34 11.00 13.99 27.76
N GLY A 35 9.80 14.38 27.38
CA GLY A 35 9.01 13.70 26.36
C GLY A 35 8.12 12.57 26.88
N GLU A 36 8.24 12.18 28.15
CA GLU A 36 7.35 11.16 28.73
C GLU A 36 5.96 11.70 28.98
N THR A 37 4.96 10.83 28.80
CA THR A 37 3.55 11.16 29.10
C THR A 37 3.28 10.90 30.57
N VAL A 38 2.94 11.96 31.30
CA VAL A 38 2.76 11.98 32.74
C VAL A 38 1.40 12.47 33.17
N VAL A 39 0.97 12.01 34.34
CA VAL A 39 -0.10 12.66 35.11
C VAL A 39 0.55 13.67 36.04
N ALA A 40 0.26 14.96 35.79
CA ALA A 40 0.77 16.07 36.57
C ALA A 40 -0.36 16.75 37.32
N LEU A 41 -0.08 17.15 38.57
CA LEU A 41 -0.94 17.97 39.41
C LEU A 41 -0.41 19.39 39.38
N LEU A 42 -1.24 20.33 38.92
CA LEU A 42 -1.00 21.75 38.86
C LEU A 42 -1.72 22.43 40.01
N ASN A 43 -1.08 23.41 40.65
CA ASN A 43 -1.68 24.25 41.72
C ASN A 43 -2.37 23.44 42.84
N ASN A 44 -1.93 22.17 43.06
CA ASN A 44 -2.47 21.24 44.07
C ASN A 44 -3.92 20.78 43.89
N TYR A 45 -4.58 21.11 42.76
CA TYR A 45 -5.99 20.67 42.50
C TYR A 45 -6.31 20.32 41.05
N GLU A 46 -5.53 20.75 40.09
CA GLU A 46 -5.81 20.45 38.69
C GLU A 46 -4.92 19.29 38.18
N VAL A 47 -5.54 18.18 37.80
CA VAL A 47 -4.86 17.00 37.26
C VAL A 47 -4.91 17.07 35.75
N THR A 48 -3.74 16.91 35.09
CA THR A 48 -3.64 16.90 33.63
C THR A 48 -2.74 15.81 33.13
N LEU A 49 -3.03 15.33 31.93
CA LEU A 49 -2.23 14.34 31.18
C LEU A 49 -1.53 15.03 30.01
N LYS A 50 -0.20 15.09 30.01
CA LYS A 50 0.61 15.78 29.00
C LYS A 50 2.01 15.14 28.87
N LYS A 51 2.71 15.47 27.81
CA LYS A 51 4.16 15.23 27.72
C LYS A 51 4.89 16.29 28.54
N ILE A 52 5.82 15.87 29.38
CA ILE A 52 6.61 16.78 30.22
C ILE A 52 7.93 17.11 29.55
N TYR A 53 8.36 18.38 29.65
CA TYR A 53 9.69 18.86 29.28
C TYR A 53 10.19 19.84 30.32
N ARG A 54 11.50 19.72 30.68
CA ARG A 54 12.15 20.68 31.56
C ARG A 54 12.60 21.88 30.74
N GLU A 55 12.31 23.06 31.24
CA GLU A 55 12.69 24.33 30.66
C GLU A 55 13.55 25.11 31.62
N LYS A 56 14.23 26.15 31.12
CA LYS A 56 15.20 26.98 31.95
C LYS A 56 14.61 27.54 33.25
N ASN A 57 13.28 27.81 33.26
CA ASN A 57 12.59 28.42 34.40
C ASN A 57 11.35 27.59 34.84
N GLY A 58 11.38 26.28 34.72
CA GLY A 58 10.25 25.42 35.15
C GLY A 58 9.98 24.25 34.20
N PHE A 59 8.72 24.00 33.91
CA PHE A 59 8.28 22.88 33.11
C PHE A 59 7.32 23.34 32.00
N ARG A 60 7.41 22.68 30.87
CA ARG A 60 6.41 22.74 29.80
C ARG A 60 5.66 21.41 29.72
N LEU A 61 4.34 21.49 29.88
CA LEU A 61 3.42 20.39 29.67
C LEU A 61 2.85 20.51 28.26
N GLN A 62 3.33 19.67 27.36
CA GLN A 62 3.03 19.70 25.94
C GLN A 62 1.85 18.78 25.62
N PRO A 63 0.72 19.29 25.11
CA PRO A 63 -0.31 18.43 24.54
C PRO A 63 0.21 17.72 23.27
N ALA A 64 -0.28 16.53 23.04
CA ALA A 64 -0.14 15.80 21.77
C ALA A 64 -1.43 15.98 20.94
N ASN A 65 -1.78 17.23 20.70
CA ASN A 65 -2.86 17.69 19.85
C ASN A 65 -2.59 19.17 19.50
N PRO A 66 -2.45 19.53 18.21
CA PRO A 66 -2.15 20.92 17.79
C PRO A 66 -3.24 21.94 18.15
N GLU A 67 -4.46 21.50 18.44
CA GLU A 67 -5.56 22.39 18.84
C GLU A 67 -5.40 22.92 20.29
N PHE A 68 -4.51 22.30 21.07
CA PHE A 68 -4.28 22.68 22.45
C PHE A 68 -2.93 23.38 22.62
N LYS A 69 -2.91 24.44 23.43
CA LYS A 69 -1.68 25.18 23.74
C LYS A 69 -0.87 24.48 24.84
N PRO A 70 0.47 24.54 24.81
CA PRO A 70 1.31 24.07 25.92
C PRO A 70 1.01 24.87 27.20
N ILE A 71 1.14 24.20 28.36
CA ILE A 71 1.03 24.81 29.70
C ILE A 71 2.46 24.98 30.21
N PHE A 72 2.84 26.20 30.58
CA PHE A 72 4.10 26.50 31.23
C PHE A 72 3.85 26.77 32.72
N THR A 73 4.63 26.11 33.56
CA THR A 73 4.53 26.26 35.02
C THR A 73 5.89 26.21 35.70
N ARG A 74 6.04 26.91 36.82
CA ARG A 74 7.27 26.83 37.62
C ARG A 74 7.28 25.63 38.52
N GLU A 75 6.10 25.20 38.96
CA GLU A 75 5.93 24.10 39.92
C GLU A 75 4.83 23.16 39.46
N LEU A 76 5.08 21.87 39.60
CA LEU A 76 4.09 20.82 39.44
C LEU A 76 4.48 19.59 40.26
N THR A 77 3.51 18.73 40.55
CA THR A 77 3.77 17.43 41.16
C THR A 77 3.49 16.32 40.15
N ILE A 78 4.51 15.53 39.79
CA ILE A 78 4.32 14.34 38.95
C ILE A 78 3.68 13.25 39.84
N GLN A 79 2.52 12.78 39.45
CA GLN A 79 1.82 11.69 40.14
C GLN A 79 2.19 10.31 39.60
N GLY A 80 2.64 10.26 38.35
CA GLY A 80 3.14 9.04 37.73
C GLY A 80 3.26 9.17 36.21
N LYS A 81 3.85 8.13 35.62
CA LYS A 81 4.05 7.96 34.18
C LYS A 81 3.04 6.97 33.61
N VAL A 82 2.50 7.27 32.43
CA VAL A 82 1.65 6.34 31.68
C VAL A 82 2.49 5.17 31.19
N VAL A 83 2.07 3.96 31.46
CA VAL A 83 2.76 2.72 31.06
C VAL A 83 1.91 1.84 30.16
N SER A 84 0.57 2.01 30.17
CA SER A 84 -0.33 1.27 29.31
C SER A 84 -1.66 2.00 29.14
N ILE A 85 -2.38 1.67 28.11
CA ILE A 85 -3.74 2.13 27.82
C ILE A 85 -4.65 0.91 27.73
N ILE A 86 -5.75 0.94 28.47
CA ILE A 86 -6.83 -0.04 28.39
C ILE A 86 -8.01 0.63 27.72
N ARG A 87 -8.53 0.02 26.68
CA ARG A 87 -9.64 0.55 25.88
C ARG A 87 -10.65 -0.54 25.61
N SER A 88 -11.95 -0.22 25.81
CA SER A 88 -13.04 -1.14 25.47
C SER A 88 -13.22 -1.19 23.96
N PHE A 89 -13.36 -2.41 23.41
CA PHE A 89 -13.44 -2.62 21.95
C PHE A 89 -14.76 -2.09 21.35
N ASP A 90 -15.84 -2.08 22.11
CA ASP A 90 -17.16 -1.65 21.63
C ASP A 90 -17.33 -0.12 21.66
N GLU A 91 -16.81 0.54 22.69
CA GLU A 91 -16.76 2.03 22.74
C GLU A 91 -15.79 2.61 21.71
N LEU A 92 -14.81 1.81 21.26
CA LEU A 92 -13.79 2.21 20.30
C LEU A 92 -14.35 2.37 18.89
N LYS A 93 -15.20 1.43 18.45
CA LYS A 93 -15.81 1.48 17.11
C LYS A 93 -16.63 2.75 16.91
N ASP A 94 -17.42 3.14 17.91
CA ASP A 94 -18.28 4.33 17.82
C ASP A 94 -17.51 5.65 17.88
N LYS A 95 -16.46 5.74 18.72
CA LYS A 95 -15.67 6.97 18.86
C LYS A 95 -14.69 7.20 17.70
N ILE A 96 -14.06 6.16 17.17
CA ILE A 96 -13.18 6.26 16.00
C ILE A 96 -13.98 6.58 14.75
N SER A 97 -15.13 5.92 14.54
CA SER A 97 -15.95 6.17 13.36
C SER A 97 -16.45 7.61 13.29
N LYS A 98 -16.91 8.18 14.42
CA LYS A 98 -17.42 9.57 14.49
C LYS A 98 -16.35 10.64 14.29
N ARG A 99 -15.06 10.32 14.51
CA ARG A 99 -13.94 11.25 14.27
C ARG A 99 -13.34 11.13 12.89
N GLU A 100 -13.38 9.92 12.33
CA GLU A 100 -12.79 9.65 11.02
C GLU A 100 -13.71 10.05 9.86
N PHE A 101 -15.03 10.08 10.12
CA PHE A 101 -16.05 10.36 9.10
C PHE A 101 -17.15 11.28 9.66
N THR A 102 -17.89 11.93 8.75
CA THR A 102 -19.08 12.70 9.09
C THR A 102 -20.23 11.79 9.54
N ASP A 103 -21.20 12.35 10.29
CA ASP A 103 -22.37 11.60 10.74
C ASP A 103 -23.19 11.01 9.59
N GLU A 104 -23.32 11.72 8.47
CA GLU A 104 -24.04 11.24 7.29
C GLU A 104 -23.29 10.08 6.60
N THR A 105 -21.95 10.12 6.59
CA THR A 105 -21.12 9.00 6.10
C THR A 105 -21.27 7.78 7.00
N ILE A 106 -21.29 7.95 8.31
CA ILE A 106 -21.50 6.85 9.28
C ILE A 106 -22.86 6.22 9.08
N LYS A 107 -23.94 7.03 9.00
CA LYS A 107 -25.30 6.55 8.72
C LYS A 107 -25.39 5.76 7.41
N TYR A 108 -24.64 6.17 6.39
CA TYR A 108 -24.55 5.42 5.15
C TYR A 108 -23.84 4.07 5.34
N LEU A 109 -22.70 4.05 6.05
CA LEU A 109 -21.93 2.84 6.32
C LEU A 109 -22.70 1.79 7.12
N GLU A 110 -23.54 2.22 8.05
CA GLU A 110 -24.40 1.35 8.86
C GLU A 110 -25.51 0.68 8.02
N LYS A 111 -26.01 1.35 6.97
CA LYS A 111 -27.14 0.88 6.15
C LYS A 111 -26.72 0.19 4.87
N ALA A 112 -25.55 0.53 4.32
CA ALA A 112 -25.12 0.04 3.03
C ALA A 112 -24.68 -1.42 3.08
N ASP A 113 -25.14 -2.22 2.13
CA ASP A 113 -24.73 -3.63 1.98
C ASP A 113 -23.22 -3.73 1.69
N ILE A 114 -22.53 -4.54 2.49
CA ILE A 114 -21.07 -4.72 2.40
C ILE A 114 -20.69 -5.37 1.04
N GLY A 115 -21.52 -6.29 0.52
CA GLY A 115 -21.29 -6.96 -0.76
C GLY A 115 -21.37 -5.96 -1.91
N HIS A 116 -22.39 -5.10 -1.90
CA HIS A 116 -22.57 -4.03 -2.89
C HIS A 116 -21.37 -3.05 -2.86
N ARG A 117 -20.96 -2.59 -1.69
CA ARG A 117 -19.79 -1.70 -1.54
C ARG A 117 -18.51 -2.33 -2.10
N LYS A 118 -18.26 -3.61 -1.79
CA LYS A 118 -17.08 -4.34 -2.29
C LYS A 118 -17.11 -4.54 -3.80
N SER A 119 -18.29 -4.79 -4.40
CA SER A 119 -18.43 -4.97 -5.86
C SER A 119 -18.12 -3.69 -6.63
N LEU A 120 -18.37 -2.52 -6.04
CA LEU A 120 -18.03 -1.20 -6.60
C LEU A 120 -16.66 -0.69 -6.17
N GLY A 121 -15.88 -1.46 -5.40
CA GLY A 121 -14.56 -1.05 -4.90
C GLY A 121 -14.60 0.17 -3.97
N GLN A 122 -15.70 0.34 -3.24
CA GLN A 122 -15.91 1.47 -2.31
C GLN A 122 -15.16 1.23 -1.00
N TYR A 123 -14.08 1.95 -0.80
CA TYR A 123 -13.29 1.95 0.44
C TYR A 123 -13.19 3.36 1.00
N PHE A 124 -13.60 3.53 2.25
CA PHE A 124 -13.60 4.83 2.91
C PHE A 124 -12.22 5.12 3.53
N THR A 125 -11.66 6.26 3.19
CA THR A 125 -10.33 6.66 3.66
C THR A 125 -10.44 7.40 4.99
N PRO A 126 -9.75 6.97 6.05
CA PRO A 126 -9.75 7.66 7.34
C PRO A 126 -9.26 9.10 7.25
N ARG A 127 -9.76 9.98 8.13
CA ARG A 127 -9.40 11.41 8.18
C ARG A 127 -7.90 11.64 8.33
N SER A 128 -7.25 10.83 9.16
CA SER A 128 -5.80 10.87 9.36
C SER A 128 -5.02 10.68 8.05
N VAL A 129 -5.45 9.74 7.21
CA VAL A 129 -4.85 9.45 5.90
C VAL A 129 -5.15 10.57 4.90
N ARG A 130 -6.41 11.07 4.86
CA ARG A 130 -6.79 12.20 4.01
C ARG A 130 -5.99 13.44 4.35
N ASN A 131 -5.87 13.77 5.64
CA ASN A 131 -5.09 14.92 6.13
C ASN A 131 -3.62 14.78 5.73
N LEU A 132 -3.01 13.60 5.94
CA LEU A 132 -1.63 13.34 5.55
C LEU A 132 -1.41 13.54 4.05
N LEU A 133 -2.29 13.00 3.22
CA LEU A 133 -2.17 13.12 1.77
C LEU A 133 -2.33 14.56 1.29
N ILE A 134 -3.38 15.26 1.75
CA ILE A 134 -3.66 16.64 1.35
C ILE A 134 -2.59 17.61 1.89
N SER A 135 -1.98 17.33 3.05
CA SER A 135 -0.86 18.13 3.58
C SER A 135 0.39 18.15 2.69
N LYS A 136 0.49 17.23 1.71
CA LYS A 136 1.58 17.20 0.74
C LYS A 136 1.33 18.10 -0.47
N LEU A 137 0.16 18.70 -0.57
CA LEU A 137 -0.18 19.65 -1.64
C LEU A 137 0.25 21.08 -1.27
N PRO A 138 0.65 21.91 -2.25
CA PRO A 138 1.00 23.30 -2.00
C PRO A 138 -0.21 24.09 -1.49
N ARG A 139 -0.04 24.80 -0.37
CA ARG A 139 -1.12 25.51 0.32
C ARG A 139 -1.36 26.96 -0.18
N ASN A 140 -0.39 27.52 -0.90
CA ASN A 140 -0.34 28.96 -1.19
C ASN A 140 -1.17 29.38 -2.40
N MET A 141 -2.25 28.66 -2.71
CA MET A 141 -3.14 28.99 -3.82
C MET A 141 -4.46 29.56 -3.29
N GLU A 142 -4.83 30.74 -3.76
CA GLU A 142 -6.16 31.29 -3.48
C GLU A 142 -7.19 30.72 -4.46
N ARG A 143 -8.32 30.24 -3.94
CA ARG A 143 -9.46 29.70 -4.70
C ARG A 143 -9.07 28.59 -5.70
N PRO A 144 -8.32 27.54 -5.25
CA PRO A 144 -7.98 26.45 -6.14
C PRO A 144 -9.23 25.68 -6.61
N LYS A 145 -9.24 25.25 -7.86
CA LYS A 145 -10.29 24.38 -8.41
C LYS A 145 -9.91 22.92 -8.18
N ILE A 146 -10.67 22.23 -7.38
CA ILE A 146 -10.37 20.89 -6.88
C ILE A 146 -11.42 19.89 -7.35
N LEU A 147 -10.98 18.73 -7.86
CA LEU A 147 -11.84 17.64 -8.29
C LEU A 147 -11.56 16.38 -7.45
N ASP A 148 -12.63 15.73 -6.99
CA ASP A 148 -12.64 14.34 -6.58
C ASP A 148 -13.52 13.55 -7.56
N PRO A 149 -12.93 12.73 -8.47
CA PRO A 149 -13.68 12.06 -9.53
C PRO A 149 -14.32 10.73 -9.11
N GLY A 150 -14.22 10.36 -7.85
CA GLY A 150 -14.88 9.23 -7.18
C GLY A 150 -15.21 9.64 -5.76
N CYS A 151 -15.99 10.75 -5.63
CA CYS A 151 -16.06 11.50 -4.38
C CYS A 151 -16.78 10.76 -3.24
N GLY A 152 -17.51 9.69 -3.54
CA GLY A 152 -18.22 8.93 -2.53
C GLY A 152 -19.15 9.83 -1.71
N THR A 153 -18.96 9.82 -0.40
CA THR A 153 -19.70 10.68 0.55
C THR A 153 -19.12 12.08 0.71
N GLY A 154 -18.10 12.46 -0.05
CA GLY A 154 -17.51 13.81 -0.08
C GLY A 154 -16.40 14.06 0.95
N GLU A 155 -15.91 13.04 1.63
CA GLU A 155 -14.94 13.18 2.73
C GLU A 155 -13.59 13.81 2.32
N PHE A 156 -13.08 13.52 1.13
CA PHE A 156 -11.89 14.19 0.60
C PHE A 156 -12.14 15.68 0.31
N LEU A 157 -13.32 16.02 -0.21
CA LEU A 157 -13.71 17.41 -0.47
C LEU A 157 -13.85 18.22 0.82
N ILE A 158 -14.39 17.61 1.90
CA ILE A 158 -14.44 18.23 3.23
C ILE A 158 -13.03 18.52 3.75
N THR A 159 -12.13 17.56 3.63
CA THR A 159 -10.74 17.72 4.05
C THR A 159 -10.04 18.82 3.23
N ALA A 160 -10.29 18.88 1.93
CA ALA A 160 -9.76 19.93 1.05
C ALA A 160 -10.32 21.32 1.43
N LYS A 161 -11.62 21.43 1.75
CA LYS A 161 -12.22 22.67 2.23
C LYS A 161 -11.54 23.21 3.49
N GLN A 162 -11.19 22.33 4.41
CA GLN A 162 -10.50 22.70 5.65
C GLN A 162 -9.04 23.11 5.43
N TYR A 163 -8.40 22.57 4.38
CA TYR A 163 -6.99 22.80 4.09
C TYR A 163 -6.73 24.05 3.26
N PHE A 164 -7.55 24.28 2.19
CA PHE A 164 -7.35 25.35 1.23
C PHE A 164 -8.21 26.58 1.55
N LYS A 165 -7.75 27.77 1.08
CA LYS A 165 -8.49 29.01 1.22
C LYS A 165 -9.51 29.17 0.08
N ASN A 166 -10.80 29.18 0.42
CA ASN A 166 -11.92 29.35 -0.51
C ASN A 166 -11.89 28.45 -1.76
N PRO A 167 -11.69 27.14 -1.65
CA PRO A 167 -11.58 26.26 -2.82
C PRO A 167 -12.90 26.16 -3.59
N GLU A 168 -12.81 26.05 -4.92
CA GLU A 168 -13.94 25.63 -5.77
C GLU A 168 -13.94 24.10 -5.85
N LEU A 169 -14.91 23.47 -5.20
CA LEU A 169 -14.97 22.02 -5.02
C LEU A 169 -15.90 21.36 -6.03
N HIS A 170 -15.37 20.34 -6.72
CA HIS A 170 -16.09 19.50 -7.66
C HIS A 170 -16.01 18.05 -7.23
N GLY A 171 -17.15 17.35 -7.26
CA GLY A 171 -17.21 15.92 -6.97
C GLY A 171 -18.03 15.19 -8.00
N TRP A 172 -17.51 14.06 -8.49
CA TRP A 172 -18.22 13.15 -9.37
C TRP A 172 -18.29 11.77 -8.74
N ASP A 173 -19.41 11.09 -8.91
CA ASP A 173 -19.56 9.69 -8.55
C ASP A 173 -20.61 9.04 -9.45
N ILE A 174 -20.44 7.77 -9.76
CA ILE A 174 -21.38 6.99 -10.55
C ILE A 174 -22.61 6.59 -9.72
N ASP A 175 -22.46 6.51 -8.39
CA ASP A 175 -23.52 6.12 -7.46
C ASP A 175 -24.33 7.35 -7.00
N GLN A 176 -25.59 7.43 -7.44
CA GLN A 176 -26.53 8.50 -7.07
C GLN A 176 -26.77 8.59 -5.57
N ASN A 177 -26.72 7.47 -4.84
CA ASN A 177 -26.93 7.46 -3.39
C ASN A 177 -25.78 8.17 -2.68
N LEU A 178 -24.53 7.91 -3.11
CA LEU A 178 -23.35 8.58 -2.59
C LEU A 178 -23.37 10.07 -2.86
N ILE A 179 -23.79 10.49 -4.05
CA ILE A 179 -24.01 11.91 -4.38
C ILE A 179 -25.06 12.53 -3.45
N GLY A 180 -26.11 11.79 -3.11
CA GLY A 180 -27.13 12.25 -2.15
C GLY A 180 -26.57 12.49 -0.74
N VAL A 181 -25.67 11.62 -0.27
CA VAL A 181 -24.96 11.77 1.00
C VAL A 181 -23.96 12.93 0.93
N SER A 182 -23.19 12.99 -0.16
CA SER A 182 -22.20 14.04 -0.38
C SER A 182 -22.83 15.45 -0.39
N LYS A 183 -24.02 15.61 -0.97
CA LYS A 183 -24.77 16.88 -0.94
C LYS A 183 -25.13 17.33 0.48
N LYS A 184 -25.39 16.42 1.41
CA LYS A 184 -25.64 16.74 2.81
C LYS A 184 -24.35 17.12 3.53
N ASN A 185 -23.27 16.42 3.22
CA ASN A 185 -21.96 16.62 3.85
C ASN A 185 -21.28 17.92 3.40
N ILE A 186 -21.42 18.28 2.13
CA ILE A 186 -20.76 19.45 1.53
C ILE A 186 -21.66 20.12 0.47
N PRO A 187 -22.71 20.86 0.91
CA PRO A 187 -23.74 21.40 0.03
C PRO A 187 -23.22 22.44 -0.97
N GLU A 188 -22.11 23.11 -0.68
CA GLU A 188 -21.48 24.09 -1.57
C GLU A 188 -20.67 23.48 -2.71
N ALA A 189 -20.35 22.18 -2.67
CA ALA A 189 -19.61 21.52 -3.74
C ALA A 189 -20.48 21.31 -4.99
N LYS A 190 -19.87 21.46 -6.16
CA LYS A 190 -20.49 21.16 -7.46
C LYS A 190 -20.46 19.66 -7.71
N LEU A 191 -21.49 18.96 -7.28
CA LEU A 191 -21.59 17.51 -7.34
C LEU A 191 -22.34 17.06 -8.58
N LYS A 192 -21.85 16.01 -9.27
CA LYS A 192 -22.46 15.41 -10.45
C LYS A 192 -22.50 13.89 -10.33
N ASN A 193 -23.64 13.31 -10.70
CA ASN A 193 -23.76 11.85 -10.86
C ASN A 193 -23.39 11.49 -12.29
N ILE A 194 -22.14 11.10 -12.52
CA ILE A 194 -21.58 10.76 -13.84
C ILE A 194 -20.49 9.69 -13.71
N ASP A 195 -20.26 8.95 -14.80
CA ASP A 195 -19.03 8.16 -14.95
C ASP A 195 -17.86 9.12 -15.23
N ALA A 196 -16.95 9.22 -14.28
CA ALA A 196 -15.77 10.07 -14.40
C ALA A 196 -14.87 9.69 -15.59
N LEU A 197 -14.79 8.38 -15.91
CA LEU A 197 -13.93 7.89 -16.99
C LEU A 197 -14.43 8.29 -18.39
N GLU A 198 -15.69 8.69 -18.52
CA GLU A 198 -16.24 9.22 -19.78
C GLU A 198 -16.03 10.73 -19.93
N ASN A 199 -15.65 11.43 -18.85
CA ASN A 199 -15.48 12.89 -18.88
C ASN A 199 -14.10 13.30 -19.42
N GLU A 200 -14.09 14.13 -20.47
CA GLU A 200 -12.89 14.59 -21.16
C GLU A 200 -12.57 16.10 -20.96
N ASN A 201 -13.11 16.72 -19.91
CA ASN A 201 -12.82 18.11 -19.55
C ASN A 201 -11.38 18.26 -19.02
N TYR A 202 -10.40 18.12 -19.92
CA TYR A 202 -8.98 18.14 -19.59
C TYR A 202 -8.47 19.54 -19.25
N GLY A 203 -7.39 19.62 -18.46
CA GLY A 203 -6.70 20.86 -18.16
C GLY A 203 -7.49 21.87 -17.33
N GLN A 204 -8.47 21.43 -16.52
CA GLN A 204 -9.38 22.32 -15.81
C GLN A 204 -9.09 22.51 -14.33
N TYR A 205 -8.36 21.58 -13.69
CA TYR A 205 -8.24 21.51 -12.23
C TYR A 205 -6.82 21.82 -11.76
N ASP A 206 -6.73 22.52 -10.65
CA ASP A 206 -5.46 22.77 -9.96
C ASP A 206 -5.07 21.56 -9.15
N PHE A 207 -6.08 20.89 -8.55
CA PHE A 207 -5.89 19.66 -7.83
C PHE A 207 -6.92 18.60 -8.22
N VAL A 208 -6.46 17.34 -8.34
CA VAL A 208 -7.30 16.15 -8.46
C VAL A 208 -6.95 15.26 -7.27
N ILE A 209 -7.92 15.00 -6.40
CA ILE A 209 -7.73 14.29 -5.14
C ILE A 209 -8.67 13.09 -5.04
N GLY A 210 -8.39 12.14 -4.17
CA GLY A 210 -9.36 11.08 -3.87
C GLY A 210 -8.75 9.70 -3.60
N ASN A 211 -9.66 8.75 -3.50
CA ASN A 211 -9.39 7.33 -3.40
C ASN A 211 -10.19 6.61 -4.49
N PRO A 212 -9.65 6.47 -5.72
CA PRO A 212 -10.37 5.82 -6.81
C PRO A 212 -10.68 4.36 -6.49
N PRO A 213 -11.70 3.75 -7.11
CA PRO A 213 -12.07 2.36 -6.86
C PRO A 213 -10.96 1.37 -7.26
N TYR A 214 -10.88 0.19 -6.58
CA TYR A 214 -9.89 -0.86 -6.82
C TYR A 214 -10.55 -2.18 -7.20
N PHE A 215 -10.76 -2.43 -8.46
CA PHE A 215 -11.19 -3.74 -8.96
C PHE A 215 -10.63 -4.01 -10.36
N GLU A 216 -10.44 -5.29 -10.65
CA GLU A 216 -10.08 -5.75 -11.99
C GLU A 216 -11.34 -5.93 -12.83
N PHE A 217 -11.29 -5.53 -14.09
CA PHE A 217 -12.39 -5.69 -15.02
C PHE A 217 -11.90 -5.92 -16.46
N THR A 218 -12.80 -6.39 -17.31
CA THR A 218 -12.53 -6.54 -18.74
C THR A 218 -13.00 -5.28 -19.47
N PRO A 219 -12.07 -4.44 -19.98
CA PRO A 219 -12.45 -3.21 -20.65
C PRO A 219 -13.14 -3.46 -21.99
N THR A 220 -14.14 -2.64 -22.31
CA THR A 220 -14.82 -2.63 -23.61
C THR A 220 -13.86 -2.19 -24.74
N ALA A 221 -14.24 -2.45 -26.00
CA ALA A 221 -13.45 -2.02 -27.15
C ALA A 221 -13.22 -0.49 -27.17
N THR A 222 -14.24 0.29 -26.79
CA THR A 222 -14.16 1.75 -26.67
C THR A 222 -13.16 2.16 -25.59
N MET A 223 -13.20 1.56 -24.41
CA MET A 223 -12.23 1.82 -23.34
C MET A 223 -10.81 1.43 -23.74
N ARG A 224 -10.63 0.30 -24.43
CA ARG A 224 -9.31 -0.11 -24.96
C ARG A 224 -8.75 0.92 -25.93
N LYS A 225 -9.58 1.49 -26.79
CA LYS A 225 -9.19 2.56 -27.73
C LYS A 225 -8.82 3.84 -26.97
N LYS A 226 -9.64 4.25 -26.00
CA LYS A 226 -9.46 5.48 -25.21
C LYS A 226 -8.19 5.43 -24.36
N PHE A 227 -7.94 4.30 -23.70
CA PHE A 227 -6.82 4.11 -22.78
C PHE A 227 -5.68 3.25 -23.35
N LYS A 228 -5.57 3.16 -24.69
CA LYS A 228 -4.58 2.32 -25.40
C LYS A 228 -3.15 2.52 -24.93
N GLU A 229 -2.84 3.72 -24.46
CA GLU A 229 -1.50 4.12 -24.01
C GLU A 229 -1.07 3.44 -22.71
N ILE A 230 -2.03 2.99 -21.88
CA ILE A 230 -1.74 2.39 -20.57
C ILE A 230 -2.31 0.98 -20.39
N ILE A 231 -3.13 0.50 -21.32
CA ILE A 231 -3.72 -0.85 -21.26
C ILE A 231 -2.82 -1.85 -21.96
N GLY A 232 -2.20 -2.76 -21.19
CA GLY A 232 -1.32 -3.82 -21.70
C GLY A 232 -1.66 -5.24 -21.23
N GLY A 233 -2.88 -5.48 -20.69
CA GLY A 233 -3.25 -6.78 -20.14
C GLY A 233 -4.48 -6.71 -19.23
N ARG A 234 -4.41 -7.30 -18.03
CA ARG A 234 -5.43 -7.11 -16.99
C ARG A 234 -5.47 -5.66 -16.56
N VAL A 235 -6.67 -5.12 -16.46
CA VAL A 235 -6.88 -3.70 -16.13
C VAL A 235 -7.50 -3.60 -14.75
N ASN A 236 -6.87 -2.85 -13.87
CA ASN A 236 -7.50 -2.41 -12.63
C ASN A 236 -7.95 -0.97 -12.81
N ILE A 237 -9.17 -0.68 -12.41
CA ILE A 237 -9.84 0.59 -12.72
C ILE A 237 -9.08 1.81 -12.19
N PHE A 238 -8.39 1.72 -11.04
CA PHE A 238 -7.61 2.85 -10.50
C PHE A 238 -6.56 3.36 -11.49
N SER A 239 -6.02 2.50 -12.37
CA SER A 239 -5.02 2.90 -13.37
C SER A 239 -5.58 3.89 -14.38
N LEU A 240 -6.87 3.74 -14.73
CA LEU A 240 -7.58 4.66 -15.62
C LEU A 240 -7.83 6.00 -14.92
N PHE A 241 -8.14 5.98 -13.62
CA PHE A 241 -8.30 7.20 -12.83
C PHE A 241 -6.98 7.98 -12.68
N VAL A 242 -5.84 7.31 -12.52
CA VAL A 242 -4.53 7.97 -12.50
C VAL A 242 -4.25 8.62 -13.85
N TYR A 243 -4.48 7.93 -14.97
CA TYR A 243 -4.31 8.44 -16.32
C TYR A 243 -5.19 9.68 -16.58
N GLN A 244 -6.50 9.55 -16.32
CA GLN A 244 -7.45 10.66 -16.50
C GLN A 244 -7.16 11.80 -15.52
N GLY A 245 -6.80 11.49 -14.28
CA GLY A 245 -6.46 12.46 -13.25
C GLY A 245 -5.35 13.42 -13.71
N ILE A 246 -4.28 12.89 -14.30
CA ILE A 246 -3.20 13.71 -14.87
C ILE A 246 -3.72 14.57 -16.05
N LYS A 247 -4.63 14.05 -16.87
CA LYS A 247 -5.19 14.80 -17.98
C LYS A 247 -6.14 15.91 -17.54
N TRP A 248 -6.93 15.71 -16.47
CA TRP A 248 -7.81 16.75 -15.92
C TRP A 248 -7.04 17.92 -15.30
N LEU A 249 -5.80 17.72 -14.87
CA LEU A 249 -4.96 18.76 -14.29
C LEU A 249 -4.57 19.83 -15.30
N LYS A 250 -4.52 21.09 -14.87
CA LYS A 250 -3.76 22.16 -15.52
C LYS A 250 -2.27 21.82 -15.50
N GLU A 251 -1.47 22.48 -16.34
CA GLU A 251 -0.01 22.42 -16.23
C GLU A 251 0.43 22.92 -14.83
N GLY A 252 1.32 22.15 -14.18
CA GLY A 252 1.76 22.42 -12.80
C GLY A 252 0.75 22.04 -11.72
N GLY A 253 -0.45 21.56 -12.08
CA GLY A 253 -1.45 21.05 -11.14
C GLY A 253 -1.04 19.70 -10.50
N HIS A 254 -1.68 19.34 -9.40
CA HIS A 254 -1.28 18.16 -8.62
C HIS A 254 -2.40 17.13 -8.50
N LEU A 255 -2.04 15.86 -8.67
CA LEU A 255 -2.86 14.71 -8.34
C LEU A 255 -2.44 14.17 -6.98
N ALA A 256 -3.40 13.92 -6.09
CA ALA A 256 -3.16 13.29 -4.79
C ALA A 256 -4.15 12.15 -4.57
N TYR A 257 -3.65 10.92 -4.73
CA TYR A 257 -4.47 9.71 -4.65
C TYR A 257 -3.99 8.72 -3.61
N VAL A 258 -4.96 8.01 -3.03
CA VAL A 258 -4.71 6.74 -2.32
C VAL A 258 -4.91 5.64 -3.35
N ILE A 259 -3.91 4.78 -3.58
CA ILE A 259 -3.95 3.71 -4.59
C ILE A 259 -3.23 2.44 -4.11
N PRO A 260 -3.43 1.29 -4.76
CA PRO A 260 -2.69 0.07 -4.43
C PRO A 260 -1.19 0.18 -4.74
N PRO A 261 -0.29 -0.30 -3.86
CA PRO A 261 1.16 -0.25 -4.07
C PRO A 261 1.64 -1.16 -5.21
N SER A 262 0.81 -2.08 -5.72
CA SER A 262 1.11 -2.89 -6.90
C SER A 262 1.39 -2.05 -8.15
N MET A 263 0.95 -0.80 -8.19
CA MET A 263 1.28 0.17 -9.25
C MET A 263 2.80 0.40 -9.36
N ASN A 264 3.54 0.29 -8.25
CA ASN A 264 4.97 0.61 -8.20
C ASN A 264 5.83 -0.33 -9.03
N ASN A 265 5.50 -1.61 -9.07
CA ASN A 265 6.35 -2.65 -9.67
C ASN A 265 5.57 -3.71 -10.47
N GLY A 266 4.25 -3.73 -10.41
CA GLY A 266 3.44 -4.72 -11.13
C GLY A 266 3.66 -4.61 -12.64
N ALA A 267 3.91 -5.75 -13.31
CA ALA A 267 4.16 -5.80 -14.75
C ALA A 267 2.99 -5.21 -15.57
N TYR A 268 1.76 -5.40 -15.11
CA TYR A 268 0.56 -4.87 -15.76
C TYR A 268 0.47 -3.33 -15.75
N PHE A 269 1.23 -2.66 -14.88
CA PHE A 269 1.24 -1.21 -14.75
C PHE A 269 2.48 -0.54 -15.36
N SER A 270 3.31 -1.27 -16.11
CA SER A 270 4.52 -0.71 -16.73
C SER A 270 4.21 0.45 -17.66
N ALA A 271 3.21 0.31 -18.52
CA ALA A 271 2.78 1.37 -19.44
C ALA A 271 2.24 2.61 -18.68
N LEU A 272 1.51 2.41 -17.57
CA LEU A 272 1.08 3.51 -16.71
C LEU A 272 2.26 4.23 -16.06
N ARG A 273 3.28 3.52 -15.55
CA ARG A 273 4.49 4.14 -14.99
C ARG A 273 5.24 4.96 -16.04
N GLU A 274 5.37 4.44 -17.25
CA GLU A 274 5.97 5.19 -18.36
C GLU A 274 5.16 6.45 -18.72
N PHE A 275 3.83 6.34 -18.73
CA PHE A 275 2.96 7.50 -18.95
C PHE A 275 3.17 8.54 -17.83
N ILE A 276 3.21 8.14 -16.57
CA ILE A 276 3.46 9.04 -15.44
C ILE A 276 4.79 9.77 -15.62
N ILE A 277 5.87 9.06 -15.93
CA ILE A 277 7.20 9.69 -16.11
C ILE A 277 7.22 10.72 -17.25
N ARG A 278 6.48 10.47 -18.33
CA ARG A 278 6.42 11.41 -19.46
C ARG A 278 5.60 12.67 -19.14
N ASN A 279 4.62 12.59 -18.25
CA ASN A 279 3.62 13.64 -18.07
C ASN A 279 3.62 14.29 -16.68
N ALA A 280 4.32 13.71 -15.71
CA ALA A 280 4.28 14.18 -14.32
C ALA A 280 5.57 13.89 -13.56
N ASN A 281 5.79 14.67 -12.51
CA ASN A 281 6.81 14.42 -11.48
C ASN A 281 6.17 13.77 -10.25
N ILE A 282 6.84 12.79 -9.65
CA ILE A 282 6.42 12.22 -8.36
C ILE A 282 6.97 13.14 -7.26
N GLU A 283 6.09 13.82 -6.52
CA GLU A 283 6.48 14.69 -5.41
C GLU A 283 6.38 14.00 -4.05
N TYR A 284 5.50 13.00 -3.95
CA TYR A 284 5.40 12.20 -2.75
C TYR A 284 4.90 10.79 -3.08
N LEU A 285 5.53 9.80 -2.49
CA LEU A 285 5.14 8.41 -2.56
C LEU A 285 5.41 7.78 -1.19
N ARG A 286 4.42 7.13 -0.59
CA ARG A 286 4.57 6.41 0.67
C ARG A 286 3.63 5.21 0.72
N VAL A 287 4.18 4.03 1.01
CA VAL A 287 3.41 2.81 1.22
C VAL A 287 3.00 2.71 2.69
N LEU A 288 1.70 2.59 2.94
CA LEU A 288 1.12 2.37 4.27
C LEU A 288 0.94 0.87 4.48
N ASN A 289 1.78 0.29 5.33
CA ASN A 289 1.82 -1.15 5.58
C ASN A 289 1.04 -1.58 6.83
N ASP A 290 0.37 -0.65 7.53
CA ASP A 290 -0.43 -0.98 8.70
C ASP A 290 -1.85 -1.41 8.26
N PRO A 291 -2.22 -2.70 8.41
CA PRO A 291 -3.55 -3.19 8.03
C PRO A 291 -4.67 -2.61 8.91
N LYS A 292 -4.34 -1.96 10.03
CA LYS A 292 -5.32 -1.33 10.94
C LYS A 292 -5.78 0.05 10.45
N ILE A 293 -5.07 0.65 9.49
CA ILE A 293 -5.41 1.99 8.98
C ILE A 293 -6.74 1.99 8.22
N PHE A 294 -7.07 0.90 7.53
CA PHE A 294 -8.34 0.75 6.81
C PHE A 294 -9.15 -0.35 7.48
N SER A 295 -10.22 0.01 8.17
CA SER A 295 -11.06 -0.93 8.94
C SER A 295 -11.66 -2.07 8.09
N ASP A 296 -11.86 -1.83 6.80
CA ASP A 296 -12.54 -2.75 5.88
C ASP A 296 -11.61 -3.39 4.83
N ALA A 297 -10.31 -3.09 4.84
CA ALA A 297 -9.36 -3.61 3.84
C ALA A 297 -8.11 -4.21 4.50
N LEU A 298 -7.88 -5.50 4.26
CA LEU A 298 -6.62 -6.20 4.60
C LEU A 298 -5.48 -5.87 3.63
N GLN A 299 -5.64 -4.84 2.78
CA GLN A 299 -4.71 -4.55 1.70
C GLN A 299 -3.89 -3.30 2.01
N SER A 300 -2.56 -3.40 1.85
CA SER A 300 -1.67 -2.24 1.88
C SER A 300 -2.11 -1.20 0.85
N THR A 301 -2.00 0.06 1.20
CA THR A 301 -2.31 1.20 0.33
C THR A 301 -1.09 2.10 0.17
N MET A 302 -1.10 2.95 -0.83
CA MET A 302 -0.04 3.88 -1.12
C MET A 302 -0.59 5.29 -1.30
N LEU A 303 0.06 6.25 -0.68
CA LEU A 303 -0.16 7.67 -0.92
C LEU A 303 0.72 8.10 -2.09
N LEU A 304 0.11 8.71 -3.09
CA LEU A 304 0.81 9.19 -4.28
C LEU A 304 0.44 10.65 -4.55
N VAL A 305 1.45 11.52 -4.65
CA VAL A 305 1.29 12.89 -5.14
C VAL A 305 2.13 13.07 -6.39
N LEU A 306 1.47 13.46 -7.47
CA LEU A 306 2.09 13.77 -8.76
C LEU A 306 1.88 15.25 -9.08
N LYS A 307 2.88 15.90 -9.65
CA LYS A 307 2.76 17.23 -10.25
C LYS A 307 2.83 17.09 -11.76
N LYS A 308 1.81 17.58 -12.48
CA LYS A 308 1.82 17.56 -13.93
C LYS A 308 2.95 18.43 -14.48
N GLY A 309 3.72 17.89 -15.43
CA GLY A 309 4.88 18.55 -16.03
C GLY A 309 6.12 17.66 -16.06
N LYS A 310 7.30 18.28 -16.17
CA LYS A 310 8.57 17.58 -16.33
C LYS A 310 8.94 16.75 -15.10
N ASN A 311 9.29 15.49 -15.32
CA ASN A 311 9.77 14.58 -14.28
C ASN A 311 11.20 14.95 -13.82
N LYS A 312 11.47 14.88 -12.51
CA LYS A 312 12.78 15.18 -11.90
C LYS A 312 13.58 13.93 -11.57
N GLY A 313 12.97 12.74 -11.63
CA GLY A 313 13.62 11.46 -11.36
C GLY A 313 13.52 10.96 -9.92
N ASP A 314 12.92 11.74 -9.00
CA ASP A 314 12.73 11.32 -7.61
C ASP A 314 11.75 10.12 -7.56
N TYR A 315 11.94 9.25 -6.58
CA TYR A 315 11.16 8.02 -6.38
C TYR A 315 11.25 6.99 -7.53
N ILE A 316 12.12 7.19 -8.51
CA ILE A 316 12.24 6.33 -9.68
C ILE A 316 13.53 5.53 -9.61
N PHE A 317 13.41 4.22 -9.69
CA PHE A 317 14.49 3.31 -9.99
C PHE A 317 14.32 2.76 -11.41
N LYS A 318 15.32 2.97 -12.26
CA LYS A 318 15.35 2.44 -13.62
C LYS A 318 16.68 1.73 -13.86
N LYS A 319 16.60 0.47 -14.32
CA LYS A 319 17.74 -0.30 -14.80
C LYS A 319 17.26 -1.24 -15.91
N ASP A 320 17.86 -1.14 -17.07
CA ASP A 320 17.47 -1.91 -18.27
C ASP A 320 15.97 -1.78 -18.55
N ASN A 321 15.23 -2.89 -18.55
CA ASN A 321 13.78 -2.94 -18.72
C ASN A 321 13.00 -2.84 -17.39
N ILE A 322 13.70 -2.64 -16.26
CA ILE A 322 13.10 -2.54 -14.95
C ILE A 322 12.82 -1.07 -14.65
N LEU A 323 11.55 -0.75 -14.46
CA LEU A 323 11.08 0.56 -14.03
C LEU A 323 10.20 0.40 -12.79
N ILE A 324 10.65 0.91 -11.66
CA ILE A 324 10.00 0.78 -10.35
C ILE A 324 9.88 2.15 -9.69
N PHE A 325 8.74 2.41 -9.04
CA PHE A 325 8.58 3.55 -8.15
C PHE A 325 8.81 3.11 -6.70
N SER A 326 9.65 3.83 -5.96
CA SER A 326 10.01 3.44 -4.60
C SER A 326 10.43 4.63 -3.74
N GLU A 327 9.98 4.66 -2.48
CA GLU A 327 10.52 5.57 -1.45
C GLU A 327 12.04 5.41 -1.28
N ASN A 328 12.52 4.19 -1.49
CA ASN A 328 13.91 3.80 -1.30
C ASN A 328 14.72 3.76 -2.61
N HIS A 329 14.35 4.56 -3.63
CA HIS A 329 14.97 4.54 -4.96
C HIS A 329 16.49 4.73 -4.92
N HIS A 330 17.01 5.57 -4.02
CA HIS A 330 18.46 5.75 -3.83
C HIS A 330 19.14 4.47 -3.33
N HIS A 331 18.52 3.77 -2.35
CA HIS A 331 19.02 2.49 -1.87
C HIS A 331 19.03 1.44 -2.98
N LEU A 332 17.95 1.36 -3.76
CA LEU A 332 17.89 0.47 -4.92
C LEU A 332 18.97 0.79 -5.95
N THR A 333 19.14 2.06 -6.30
CA THR A 333 20.19 2.50 -7.24
C THR A 333 21.57 2.07 -6.77
N ASN A 334 21.88 2.24 -5.49
CA ASN A 334 23.16 1.81 -4.91
C ASN A 334 23.28 0.28 -4.85
N ALA A 335 22.21 -0.44 -4.46
CA ALA A 335 22.20 -1.89 -4.39
C ALA A 335 22.43 -2.56 -5.76
N PHE A 336 21.96 -1.92 -6.84
CA PHE A 336 22.11 -2.41 -8.20
C PHE A 336 23.33 -1.84 -8.93
N LYS A 337 24.08 -0.91 -8.33
CA LYS A 337 25.29 -0.32 -8.92
C LYS A 337 26.33 -1.40 -9.15
N LYS A 338 26.77 -1.57 -10.40
CA LYS A 338 27.74 -2.61 -10.84
C LYS A 338 27.32 -4.07 -10.56
N LYS A 339 26.05 -4.34 -10.20
CA LYS A 339 25.55 -5.72 -10.03
C LYS A 339 24.79 -6.17 -11.27
N LYS A 340 24.87 -7.47 -11.56
CA LYS A 340 24.14 -8.11 -12.66
C LYS A 340 22.77 -8.57 -12.21
N THR A 341 21.79 -8.41 -13.06
CA THR A 341 20.44 -8.97 -12.90
C THR A 341 20.40 -10.43 -13.33
N LEU A 342 19.32 -11.14 -13.02
CA LEU A 342 19.08 -12.49 -13.59
C LEU A 342 19.09 -12.46 -15.12
N PHE A 343 18.52 -11.39 -15.70
CA PHE A 343 18.51 -11.19 -17.14
C PHE A 343 19.92 -11.01 -17.72
N ASP A 344 20.77 -10.18 -17.07
CA ASP A 344 22.18 -10.01 -17.46
C ASP A 344 22.98 -11.32 -17.39
N LEU A 345 22.53 -12.25 -16.55
CA LEU A 345 23.09 -13.58 -16.40
C LEU A 345 22.43 -14.60 -17.36
N GLY A 346 21.52 -14.16 -18.25
CA GLY A 346 20.81 -14.98 -19.22
C GLY A 346 19.71 -15.86 -18.65
N TYR A 347 19.37 -15.70 -17.36
CA TYR A 347 18.26 -16.44 -16.74
C TYR A 347 16.91 -15.83 -17.12
N SER A 348 15.91 -16.68 -17.29
CA SER A 348 14.52 -16.26 -17.49
C SER A 348 13.65 -16.62 -16.29
N VAL A 349 12.67 -15.77 -15.97
CA VAL A 349 11.75 -15.99 -14.86
C VAL A 349 10.33 -16.15 -15.39
N LYS A 350 9.66 -17.25 -15.00
CA LYS A 350 8.25 -17.50 -15.32
C LYS A 350 7.46 -17.72 -14.03
N THR A 351 6.23 -17.23 -13.99
CA THR A 351 5.28 -17.60 -12.90
C THR A 351 4.72 -18.98 -13.21
N GLY A 352 4.52 -19.80 -12.20
CA GLY A 352 3.86 -21.09 -12.33
C GLY A 352 2.51 -20.93 -13.04
N ARG A 353 2.26 -21.82 -13.98
CA ARG A 353 1.14 -21.71 -14.93
C ARG A 353 -0.16 -22.35 -14.45
N LEU A 354 -0.09 -23.21 -13.44
CA LEU A 354 -1.27 -23.92 -12.95
C LEU A 354 -2.03 -23.08 -11.92
N ILE A 355 -3.27 -22.75 -12.24
CA ILE A 355 -4.24 -22.17 -11.29
C ILE A 355 -5.11 -23.34 -10.80
N TRP A 356 -4.80 -23.85 -9.61
CA TRP A 356 -5.35 -25.13 -9.12
C TRP A 356 -6.87 -25.17 -9.01
N ASN A 357 -7.52 -24.07 -8.58
CA ASN A 357 -8.96 -23.98 -8.44
C ASN A 357 -9.72 -24.01 -9.77
N GLN A 358 -9.06 -23.64 -10.87
CA GLN A 358 -9.60 -23.69 -12.23
C GLN A 358 -9.33 -25.03 -12.94
N ASN A 359 -8.42 -25.86 -12.40
CA ASN A 359 -7.94 -27.11 -13.02
C ASN A 359 -8.08 -28.33 -12.09
N LYS A 360 -9.09 -28.33 -11.22
CA LYS A 360 -9.30 -29.39 -10.22
C LYS A 360 -9.42 -30.79 -10.83
N ASN A 361 -9.98 -30.89 -12.02
CA ASN A 361 -10.16 -32.13 -12.78
C ASN A 361 -8.84 -32.77 -13.24
N LEU A 362 -7.77 -32.01 -13.35
CA LEU A 362 -6.43 -32.49 -13.72
C LEU A 362 -5.60 -32.92 -12.50
N LEU A 363 -6.05 -32.64 -11.30
CA LEU A 363 -5.29 -32.88 -10.07
C LEU A 363 -5.45 -34.32 -9.58
N THR A 364 -4.35 -34.95 -9.14
CA THR A 364 -4.31 -36.31 -8.60
C THR A 364 -3.29 -36.44 -7.48
N ASN A 365 -3.44 -37.45 -6.62
CA ASN A 365 -2.44 -37.88 -5.64
C ASN A 365 -1.67 -39.13 -6.13
N ASN A 366 -1.98 -39.64 -7.30
CA ASN A 366 -1.35 -40.83 -7.87
C ASN A 366 -0.13 -40.44 -8.73
N LEU A 367 1.08 -40.79 -8.26
CA LEU A 367 2.35 -40.56 -8.97
C LEU A 367 2.38 -41.19 -10.37
N LYS A 368 1.72 -42.35 -10.57
CA LYS A 368 1.72 -43.05 -11.84
C LYS A 368 0.87 -42.34 -12.92
N GLU A 369 0.00 -41.46 -12.52
CA GLU A 369 -0.98 -40.78 -13.39
C GLU A 369 -0.63 -39.33 -13.70
N GLY A 370 0.41 -38.76 -13.09
CA GLY A 370 0.64 -37.33 -13.21
C GLY A 370 2.10 -36.91 -13.00
N VAL A 371 2.35 -35.67 -13.38
CA VAL A 371 3.62 -34.97 -13.19
C VAL A 371 3.61 -34.23 -11.85
N PRO A 372 4.71 -34.17 -11.07
CA PRO A 372 4.77 -33.44 -9.81
C PRO A 372 4.31 -32.01 -9.93
N LEU A 373 3.42 -31.60 -9.01
CA LEU A 373 2.94 -30.22 -8.86
C LEU A 373 3.72 -29.54 -7.74
N ILE A 374 4.45 -28.51 -8.09
CA ILE A 374 5.24 -27.72 -7.14
C ILE A 374 4.40 -26.61 -6.58
N TRP A 375 4.07 -26.71 -5.32
CA TRP A 375 3.39 -25.69 -4.53
C TRP A 375 4.40 -24.81 -3.78
N ALA A 376 3.99 -23.61 -3.39
CA ALA A 376 4.84 -22.75 -2.54
C ALA A 376 5.28 -23.43 -1.22
N HIS A 377 4.48 -24.34 -0.65
CA HIS A 377 4.83 -25.07 0.57
C HIS A 377 5.83 -26.22 0.36
N ASN A 378 6.05 -26.64 -0.90
CA ASN A 378 7.13 -27.60 -1.22
C ASN A 378 8.51 -26.94 -1.10
N ILE A 379 8.58 -25.59 -1.16
CA ILE A 379 9.82 -24.85 -1.06
C ILE A 379 10.04 -24.50 0.41
N THR A 380 11.00 -25.16 1.04
CA THR A 380 11.30 -25.02 2.47
C THR A 380 12.61 -24.25 2.67
N ASP A 381 12.98 -23.97 3.92
CA ASP A 381 14.28 -23.38 4.25
C ASP A 381 15.45 -24.33 3.88
N ASP A 382 15.19 -25.66 3.87
CA ASP A 382 16.17 -26.69 3.51
C ASP A 382 16.19 -27.02 2.00
N GLY A 383 15.42 -26.29 1.17
CA GLY A 383 15.28 -26.52 -0.26
C GLY A 383 13.94 -27.11 -0.68
N LEU A 384 13.93 -27.87 -1.78
CA LEU A 384 12.71 -28.45 -2.35
C LEU A 384 12.38 -29.81 -1.72
N LYS A 385 11.15 -29.97 -1.21
CA LYS A 385 10.60 -31.23 -0.73
C LYS A 385 9.37 -31.64 -1.56
N VAL A 386 9.50 -32.65 -2.41
CA VAL A 386 8.41 -33.20 -3.26
C VAL A 386 8.39 -34.72 -3.13
N PRO A 387 7.24 -35.36 -2.90
CA PRO A 387 5.98 -34.75 -2.49
C PRO A 387 5.99 -34.39 -0.98
N THR A 388 5.36 -33.26 -0.64
CA THR A 388 5.05 -33.00 0.77
C THR A 388 3.58 -33.34 0.98
N LEU A 389 3.32 -34.42 1.65
CA LEU A 389 1.94 -34.81 2.02
C LEU A 389 1.35 -33.80 3.03
N LYS A 390 0.91 -32.67 2.52
CA LYS A 390 0.02 -31.80 3.28
C LYS A 390 -1.39 -32.33 3.03
N VAL A 391 -2.03 -32.80 4.09
CA VAL A 391 -3.41 -33.29 4.07
C VAL A 391 -4.29 -32.34 3.24
N GLY A 392 -4.90 -32.86 2.17
CA GLY A 392 -5.91 -32.16 1.38
C GLY A 392 -5.42 -31.43 0.13
N LYS A 393 -4.12 -31.41 -0.24
CA LYS A 393 -3.66 -30.81 -1.50
C LYS A 393 -3.07 -31.86 -2.45
N PRO A 394 -3.63 -31.96 -3.68
CA PRO A 394 -3.07 -32.85 -4.73
C PRO A 394 -1.62 -32.51 -5.04
N GLN A 395 -0.80 -33.56 -5.25
CA GLN A 395 0.65 -33.41 -5.45
C GLN A 395 1.08 -33.61 -6.90
N TYR A 396 0.15 -34.00 -7.79
CA TYR A 396 0.43 -34.31 -9.19
C TYR A 396 -0.63 -33.75 -10.12
N VAL A 397 -0.28 -33.58 -11.39
CA VAL A 397 -1.16 -33.09 -12.46
C VAL A 397 -1.16 -34.07 -13.62
N LYS A 398 -2.33 -34.50 -14.06
CA LYS A 398 -2.51 -35.33 -15.26
C LYS A 398 -2.34 -34.47 -16.52
N THR A 399 -1.14 -34.44 -17.07
CA THR A 399 -0.83 -33.62 -18.26
C THR A 399 0.41 -34.12 -18.98
N ASN A 400 0.46 -33.88 -20.28
CA ASN A 400 1.65 -34.05 -21.13
C ASN A 400 2.42 -32.73 -21.36
N ASP A 401 1.87 -31.61 -20.91
CA ASP A 401 2.49 -30.31 -21.00
C ASP A 401 3.11 -29.93 -19.64
N TYR A 402 4.41 -30.05 -19.50
CA TYR A 402 5.20 -29.86 -18.28
C TYR A 402 6.52 -29.13 -18.56
N ASP A 403 7.08 -28.55 -17.53
CA ASP A 403 8.45 -28.03 -17.54
C ASP A 403 9.45 -29.10 -17.11
N THR A 404 10.73 -28.92 -17.47
CA THR A 404 11.81 -29.88 -17.14
C THR A 404 12.99 -29.12 -16.52
N GLY A 405 13.54 -29.63 -15.43
CA GLY A 405 14.77 -29.10 -14.80
C GLY A 405 16.02 -29.32 -15.68
N PRO A 406 17.15 -28.66 -15.34
CA PRO A 406 17.40 -28.01 -14.07
C PRO A 406 16.87 -26.58 -14.04
N CYS A 407 16.29 -26.17 -12.91
CA CYS A 407 15.85 -24.79 -12.69
C CYS A 407 15.70 -24.51 -11.18
N ILE A 408 15.52 -23.23 -10.81
CA ILE A 408 15.24 -22.83 -9.43
C ILE A 408 13.76 -22.48 -9.31
N VAL A 409 13.12 -22.94 -8.26
CA VAL A 409 11.77 -22.52 -7.87
C VAL A 409 11.84 -21.66 -6.62
N VAL A 410 11.08 -20.57 -6.61
CA VAL A 410 11.01 -19.65 -5.47
C VAL A 410 9.56 -19.35 -5.10
N ASN A 411 9.28 -19.16 -3.82
CA ASN A 411 7.95 -18.78 -3.36
C ASN A 411 7.61 -17.36 -3.82
N ARG A 412 6.37 -17.15 -4.25
CA ARG A 412 5.88 -15.83 -4.68
C ARG A 412 5.30 -15.03 -3.51
N ILE A 413 4.72 -15.70 -2.51
CA ILE A 413 4.19 -15.08 -1.30
C ILE A 413 5.15 -15.34 -0.16
N THR A 414 5.59 -14.28 0.51
CA THR A 414 6.70 -14.28 1.46
C THR A 414 6.28 -14.07 2.92
N GLY A 415 4.99 -14.13 3.24
CA GLY A 415 4.47 -13.88 4.58
C GLY A 415 4.08 -12.43 4.83
N SER A 416 4.15 -11.94 6.07
CA SER A 416 3.90 -10.53 6.39
C SER A 416 5.11 -9.65 6.03
N VAL A 417 4.90 -8.34 5.89
CA VAL A 417 5.97 -7.38 5.56
C VAL A 417 7.14 -7.46 6.55
N LYS A 418 6.86 -7.72 7.83
CA LYS A 418 7.88 -7.87 8.88
C LYS A 418 8.62 -9.21 8.83
N SER A 419 8.01 -10.25 8.26
CA SER A 419 8.55 -11.63 8.21
C SER A 419 8.78 -12.14 6.78
N THR A 420 9.03 -11.24 5.82
CA THR A 420 9.30 -11.61 4.43
C THR A 420 10.48 -12.56 4.33
N LYS A 421 10.26 -13.75 3.78
CA LYS A 421 11.26 -14.79 3.61
C LYS A 421 11.20 -15.32 2.19
N LEU A 422 12.27 -15.12 1.42
CA LEU A 422 12.42 -15.75 0.11
C LEU A 422 13.02 -17.15 0.32
N LYS A 423 12.33 -18.16 -0.15
CA LYS A 423 12.79 -19.55 -0.14
C LYS A 423 13.05 -19.99 -1.57
N ALA A 424 14.09 -20.76 -1.77
CA ALA A 424 14.46 -21.32 -3.05
C ALA A 424 14.64 -22.84 -2.98
N GLY A 425 14.22 -23.52 -4.02
CA GLY A 425 14.45 -24.95 -4.19
C GLY A 425 15.00 -25.22 -5.60
N ILE A 426 15.80 -26.25 -5.74
CA ILE A 426 16.37 -26.65 -7.03
C ILE A 426 15.58 -27.84 -7.56
N ILE A 427 15.10 -27.73 -8.79
CA ILE A 427 14.56 -28.85 -9.58
C ILE A 427 15.74 -29.52 -10.26
N PRO A 428 16.00 -30.83 -10.03
CA PRO A 428 17.08 -31.55 -10.67
C PRO A 428 16.94 -31.64 -12.20
N ALA A 429 18.05 -31.82 -12.87
CA ALA A 429 18.06 -32.06 -14.32
C ALA A 429 17.22 -33.29 -14.71
N GLY A 430 16.39 -33.14 -15.73
CA GLY A 430 15.50 -34.19 -16.23
C GLY A 430 14.23 -34.42 -15.42
N MET A 431 14.08 -33.81 -14.25
CA MET A 431 12.82 -33.89 -13.47
C MET A 431 11.72 -33.09 -14.17
N LYS A 432 10.64 -33.80 -14.51
CA LYS A 432 9.40 -33.19 -15.04
C LYS A 432 8.58 -32.62 -13.92
N PHE A 433 7.98 -31.42 -14.11
CA PHE A 433 7.14 -30.79 -13.08
C PHE A 433 6.19 -29.75 -13.69
N ILE A 434 5.23 -29.34 -12.89
CA ILE A 434 4.43 -28.14 -13.11
C ILE A 434 4.50 -27.28 -11.85
N ALA A 435 4.67 -25.97 -12.00
CA ALA A 435 4.59 -25.03 -10.89
C ALA A 435 3.21 -24.42 -10.78
N GLU A 436 2.69 -24.35 -9.54
CA GLU A 436 1.45 -23.65 -9.20
C GLU A 436 1.67 -22.14 -9.26
N ASN A 437 0.63 -21.34 -9.48
CA ASN A 437 0.72 -19.90 -9.76
C ASN A 437 1.27 -19.01 -8.61
N HIS A 438 1.47 -19.57 -7.43
CA HIS A 438 2.17 -18.91 -6.30
C HIS A 438 3.66 -19.26 -6.21
N VAL A 439 4.20 -19.88 -7.25
CA VAL A 439 5.62 -20.21 -7.41
C VAL A 439 6.17 -19.49 -8.64
N ASN A 440 7.34 -18.88 -8.54
CA ASN A 440 8.12 -18.44 -9.70
C ASN A 440 9.21 -19.46 -10.01
N VAL A 441 9.46 -19.68 -11.31
CA VAL A 441 10.47 -20.61 -11.83
C VAL A 441 11.53 -19.81 -12.55
N ILE A 442 12.79 -20.02 -12.20
CA ILE A 442 13.97 -19.37 -12.79
C ILE A 442 14.70 -20.40 -13.62
N PHE A 443 14.63 -20.26 -14.93
CA PHE A 443 15.28 -21.15 -15.89
C PHE A 443 16.68 -20.63 -16.24
N PRO A 444 17.69 -21.52 -16.29
CA PRO A 444 19.00 -21.16 -16.80
C PRO A 444 18.92 -20.82 -18.30
N PRO A 445 19.92 -20.13 -18.84
CA PRO A 445 19.99 -19.86 -20.27
C PRO A 445 20.03 -21.16 -21.09
N ASN A 446 19.26 -21.16 -22.17
CA ASN A 446 19.24 -22.32 -23.10
C ASN A 446 20.56 -22.41 -23.86
N ARG A 447 21.18 -23.58 -23.89
CA ARG A 447 22.37 -23.83 -24.69
C ARG A 447 22.16 -23.55 -26.20
N ARG A 448 20.91 -23.58 -26.70
CA ARG A 448 20.61 -23.34 -28.13
C ARG A 448 20.58 -21.86 -28.51
N ASP A 449 20.24 -20.95 -27.56
CA ASP A 449 20.22 -19.52 -27.84
C ASP A 449 21.62 -18.91 -27.86
N SER A 450 22.62 -19.62 -27.34
CA SER A 450 24.04 -19.23 -27.33
C SER A 450 24.78 -19.48 -28.65
N LEU A 451 24.19 -20.20 -29.61
CA LEU A 451 24.83 -20.52 -30.88
C LEU A 451 24.74 -19.42 -31.96
N PHE A 452 23.91 -18.40 -31.73
CA PHE A 452 23.74 -17.28 -32.67
C PHE A 452 24.83 -16.20 -32.57
N ASP A 453 25.57 -16.14 -31.46
CA ASP A 453 26.52 -15.03 -31.17
C ASP A 453 28.00 -15.49 -31.11
N GLY A 454 28.34 -16.73 -31.51
CA GLY A 454 29.71 -17.22 -31.60
C GLY A 454 30.50 -17.27 -30.29
N ARG A 455 29.87 -16.97 -29.14
CA ARG A 455 30.48 -17.07 -27.82
C ARG A 455 29.90 -18.25 -27.05
N SER A 456 30.77 -19.19 -26.66
CA SER A 456 30.39 -20.27 -25.73
C SER A 456 29.95 -19.65 -24.40
N TRP A 457 28.64 -19.55 -24.18
CA TRP A 457 28.08 -18.97 -22.96
C TRP A 457 28.14 -20.04 -21.84
N VAL A 458 29.03 -19.86 -20.89
CA VAL A 458 29.07 -20.63 -19.65
C VAL A 458 28.35 -19.80 -18.60
N PRO A 459 27.32 -20.33 -17.90
CA PRO A 459 26.69 -19.60 -16.80
C PRO A 459 27.76 -19.11 -15.81
N GLN A 460 27.89 -17.81 -15.64
CA GLN A 460 28.87 -17.23 -14.72
C GLN A 460 28.61 -17.61 -13.24
N LEU A 461 27.45 -18.19 -12.98
CA LEU A 461 27.04 -18.66 -11.67
C LEU A 461 26.31 -20.01 -11.80
N SER A 462 26.67 -21.00 -10.99
CA SER A 462 25.92 -22.29 -10.97
C SER A 462 24.53 -22.08 -10.34
N ILE A 463 23.59 -22.95 -10.65
CA ILE A 463 22.21 -22.93 -10.12
C ILE A 463 22.23 -22.94 -8.58
N GLU A 464 23.14 -23.73 -7.98
CA GLU A 464 23.27 -23.85 -6.52
C GLU A 464 23.73 -22.54 -5.90
N LYS A 465 24.77 -21.92 -6.48
CA LYS A 465 25.29 -20.63 -6.03
C LYS A 465 24.24 -19.52 -6.19
N LEU A 466 23.48 -19.55 -7.30
CA LEU A 466 22.41 -18.58 -7.53
C LEU A 466 21.27 -18.77 -6.52
N ALA A 467 20.82 -20.01 -6.25
CA ALA A 467 19.79 -20.30 -5.26
C ALA A 467 20.18 -19.80 -3.86
N ALA A 468 21.43 -20.06 -3.44
CA ALA A 468 21.97 -19.58 -2.17
C ALA A 468 22.02 -18.03 -2.10
N GLN A 469 22.41 -17.36 -3.17
CA GLN A 469 22.42 -15.89 -3.23
C GLN A 469 21.01 -15.29 -3.15
N LEU A 470 20.01 -15.88 -3.82
CA LEU A 470 18.63 -15.39 -3.82
C LEU A 470 18.01 -15.38 -2.41
N THR A 471 18.39 -16.31 -1.54
CA THR A 471 17.88 -16.43 -0.17
C THR A 471 18.68 -15.64 0.86
N SER A 472 19.76 -14.95 0.45
CA SER A 472 20.57 -14.14 1.37
C SER A 472 19.79 -12.94 1.92
N ASN A 473 20.08 -12.54 3.16
CA ASN A 473 19.41 -11.42 3.83
C ASN A 473 19.51 -10.10 3.03
N GLU A 474 20.67 -9.82 2.40
CA GLU A 474 20.87 -8.65 1.54
C GLU A 474 19.86 -8.61 0.39
N LYS A 475 19.62 -9.74 -0.29
CA LYS A 475 18.69 -9.81 -1.41
C LYS A 475 17.24 -9.73 -0.96
N VAL A 476 16.90 -10.32 0.16
CA VAL A 476 15.56 -10.23 0.76
C VAL A 476 15.23 -8.79 1.12
N GLU A 477 16.20 -8.01 1.63
CA GLU A 477 16.02 -6.58 1.91
C GLU A 477 15.79 -5.76 0.64
N VAL A 478 16.57 -6.02 -0.42
CA VAL A 478 16.35 -5.38 -1.73
C VAL A 478 14.96 -5.69 -2.27
N LEU A 479 14.51 -6.96 -2.19
CA LEU A 479 13.16 -7.35 -2.59
C LEU A 479 12.06 -6.63 -1.80
N ARG A 480 12.22 -6.46 -0.50
CA ARG A 480 11.28 -5.65 0.33
C ARG A 480 11.17 -4.22 -0.16
N ASN A 481 12.30 -3.60 -0.48
CA ASN A 481 12.35 -2.22 -0.99
C ASN A 481 11.74 -2.08 -2.40
N ILE A 482 11.78 -3.15 -3.22
CA ILE A 482 11.17 -3.17 -4.55
C ILE A 482 9.66 -3.40 -4.43
N THR A 483 9.25 -4.41 -3.67
CA THR A 483 7.87 -4.87 -3.71
C THR A 483 6.95 -4.04 -2.81
N GLY A 484 7.46 -3.48 -1.71
CA GLY A 484 6.63 -2.84 -0.68
C GLY A 484 5.46 -3.73 -0.21
N ASN A 485 5.48 -5.01 -0.58
CA ASN A 485 4.38 -5.95 -0.49
C ASN A 485 4.93 -7.36 -0.21
N THR A 486 4.06 -8.26 0.23
CA THR A 486 4.37 -9.68 0.49
C THR A 486 4.42 -10.54 -0.78
N GLN A 487 4.08 -9.99 -1.95
CA GLN A 487 4.12 -10.70 -3.23
C GLN A 487 5.35 -10.30 -4.05
N ILE A 488 6.11 -11.30 -4.50
CA ILE A 488 7.25 -11.11 -5.40
C ILE A 488 6.74 -11.23 -6.83
N SER A 489 6.81 -10.13 -7.57
CA SER A 489 6.50 -10.10 -9.00
C SER A 489 7.70 -10.58 -9.84
N LYS A 490 7.48 -10.78 -11.15
CA LYS A 490 8.53 -11.21 -12.11
C LYS A 490 9.60 -10.15 -12.39
N THR A 491 9.37 -8.93 -11.97
CA THR A 491 10.25 -7.76 -12.21
C THR A 491 11.57 -7.83 -11.49
#